data_c07c89e85e21b9a4047519815ba20b27
#
_entry.id   c07c89e85e21b9a4047519815ba20b27
#
_cell.length_a   1.000
_cell.length_b   1.000
_cell.length_c   1.000
_cell.angle_alpha   90.00
_cell.angle_beta   90.00
_cell.angle_gamma   90.00
#
_symmetry.space_group_name_H-M   'P 1'
#
loop_
_entity.id
_entity.type
_entity.pdbx_description
1 polymer ?
#
loop_
_entity_poly.entity_id
_entity_poly.type
_entity_poly.pdbx_seq_one_letter_code
_entity_poly.pdbx_strand_id
1 'polypeptide(L)'
;MTYIKWRDTDGYEKGCRECLDLSPFAADLCKALDGKPISTNDRDGYATFELADGCKLSLSKGWRSTEIDKVAVHIDPPDELDRLRGYDLSIEHRLPASVTVSAKLPLDNIVADIKQRLITPAQTPLANLREFAKQLERDGRPIEMIGRAHAAQFPELEITVPELSDHRGSIRGSAPIGLLGDFYSEGCVSIERMELTRAQFERVVRVLREGE
;
A
#
# COMPACT_ATOMS: atom_id res chain seq x y z
N MET A 1 7.23 2.65 -35.03
CA MET A 1 8.45 1.97 -34.50
C MET A 1 8.05 0.56 -34.10
N THR A 2 8.92 -0.45 -34.33
CA THR A 2 8.61 -1.84 -33.97
C THR A 2 9.41 -2.17 -32.71
N TYR A 3 8.73 -2.42 -31.60
CA TYR A 3 9.34 -2.78 -30.31
C TYR A 3 9.64 -4.28 -30.24
N ILE A 4 9.29 -5.05 -31.24
CA ILE A 4 9.54 -6.49 -31.33
C ILE A 4 10.89 -6.72 -32.03
N LYS A 5 11.77 -7.42 -31.36
CA LYS A 5 13.10 -7.79 -31.85
C LYS A 5 13.30 -9.31 -31.78
N TRP A 6 14.16 -9.80 -32.64
CA TRP A 6 14.68 -11.16 -32.57
C TRP A 6 15.82 -11.22 -31.54
N ARG A 7 15.72 -12.13 -30.60
CA ARG A 7 16.79 -12.42 -29.63
C ARG A 7 17.13 -13.90 -29.65
N ASP A 8 18.42 -14.21 -29.52
CA ASP A 8 18.88 -15.55 -29.18
C ASP A 8 18.48 -15.84 -27.73
N THR A 9 17.85 -16.97 -27.51
CA THR A 9 17.48 -17.42 -26.16
C THR A 9 18.50 -18.44 -25.71
N ASP A 10 19.31 -18.05 -24.69
CA ASP A 10 20.16 -18.96 -23.95
C ASP A 10 19.30 -19.71 -22.93
N GLY A 11 19.16 -21.02 -23.09
CA GLY A 11 18.41 -21.83 -22.11
C GLY A 11 17.75 -23.07 -22.70
N TYR A 12 16.76 -23.63 -22.02
CA TYR A 12 16.03 -24.85 -22.37
C TYR A 12 15.37 -24.83 -23.76
N GLU A 13 15.03 -23.64 -24.27
CA GLU A 13 14.56 -23.43 -25.63
C GLU A 13 15.66 -22.70 -26.43
N LYS A 14 16.58 -23.47 -27.02
CA LYS A 14 17.57 -22.92 -27.93
C LYS A 14 16.90 -22.48 -29.23
N GLY A 15 17.02 -21.20 -29.57
CA GLY A 15 16.57 -20.67 -30.84
C GLY A 15 16.35 -19.14 -30.80
N CYS A 16 16.40 -18.53 -31.99
CA CYS A 16 15.98 -17.13 -32.10
C CYS A 16 14.46 -17.05 -32.08
N ARG A 17 13.92 -16.24 -31.19
CA ARG A 17 12.48 -15.92 -31.19
C ARG A 17 12.25 -14.41 -31.12
N GLU A 18 11.11 -14.00 -31.64
CA GLU A 18 10.64 -12.64 -31.41
C GLU A 18 10.41 -12.39 -29.93
N CYS A 19 10.85 -11.27 -29.44
CA CYS A 19 10.56 -10.81 -28.09
C CYS A 19 10.36 -9.29 -28.05
N LEU A 20 9.56 -8.83 -27.09
CA LEU A 20 9.40 -7.41 -26.85
C LEU A 20 10.68 -6.83 -26.24
N ASP A 21 11.19 -5.76 -26.83
CA ASP A 21 12.18 -4.88 -26.22
C ASP A 21 11.42 -3.87 -25.34
N LEU A 22 11.38 -4.14 -24.04
CA LEU A 22 10.53 -3.36 -23.12
C LEU A 22 11.09 -1.96 -22.87
N SER A 23 12.43 -1.78 -22.85
CA SER A 23 13.05 -0.50 -22.52
C SER A 23 12.64 0.64 -23.46
N PRO A 24 12.74 0.53 -24.80
CA PRO A 24 12.31 1.60 -25.69
C PRO A 24 10.79 1.78 -25.65
N PHE A 25 10.01 0.69 -25.53
CA PHE A 25 8.55 0.79 -25.37
C PHE A 25 8.17 1.57 -24.13
N ALA A 26 8.76 1.23 -22.99
CA ALA A 26 8.50 1.92 -21.72
C ALA A 26 8.93 3.40 -21.75
N ALA A 27 10.07 3.69 -22.38
CA ALA A 27 10.56 5.07 -22.52
C ALA A 27 9.61 5.94 -23.37
N ASP A 28 9.15 5.41 -24.51
CA ASP A 28 8.23 6.13 -25.37
C ASP A 28 6.86 6.32 -24.72
N LEU A 29 6.36 5.29 -24.03
CA LEU A 29 5.10 5.34 -23.28
C LEU A 29 5.19 6.33 -22.11
N CYS A 30 6.26 6.29 -21.34
CA CYS A 30 6.54 7.22 -20.25
C CYS A 30 6.51 8.66 -20.74
N LYS A 31 7.22 8.94 -21.85
CA LYS A 31 7.23 10.29 -22.47
C LYS A 31 5.84 10.72 -22.97
N ALA A 32 5.08 9.81 -23.58
CA ALA A 32 3.74 10.11 -24.11
C ALA A 32 2.69 10.31 -23.02
N LEU A 33 2.96 9.86 -21.79
CA LEU A 33 2.12 10.06 -20.61
C LEU A 33 2.67 11.15 -19.67
N ASP A 34 3.69 11.93 -20.09
CA ASP A 34 4.37 12.96 -19.29
C ASP A 34 4.89 12.41 -17.94
N GLY A 35 5.32 11.14 -17.95
CA GLY A 35 5.80 10.45 -16.75
C GLY A 35 7.29 10.64 -16.50
N LYS A 36 7.73 10.25 -15.30
CA LYS A 36 9.15 10.19 -14.91
C LYS A 36 9.58 8.73 -14.79
N PRO A 37 10.66 8.31 -15.46
CA PRO A 37 11.15 6.94 -15.37
C PRO A 37 11.67 6.66 -13.95
N ILE A 38 11.28 5.50 -13.39
CA ILE A 38 11.78 5.00 -12.09
C ILE A 38 12.77 3.88 -12.34
N SER A 39 12.34 2.83 -13.00
CA SER A 39 13.17 1.64 -13.25
C SER A 39 12.76 0.95 -14.54
N THR A 40 13.73 0.31 -15.19
CA THR A 40 13.48 -0.58 -16.32
C THR A 40 14.43 -1.76 -16.23
N ASN A 41 13.90 -2.96 -16.28
CA ASN A 41 14.65 -4.21 -16.28
C ASN A 41 14.14 -5.10 -17.40
N ASP A 42 14.83 -5.01 -18.55
CA ASP A 42 14.49 -5.79 -19.74
C ASP A 42 14.66 -7.31 -19.54
N ARG A 43 15.63 -7.72 -18.69
CA ARG A 43 15.89 -9.12 -18.41
C ARG A 43 14.69 -9.75 -17.70
N ASP A 44 14.15 -9.04 -16.69
CA ASP A 44 13.01 -9.51 -15.94
C ASP A 44 11.66 -9.09 -16.57
N GLY A 45 11.74 -8.32 -17.66
CA GLY A 45 10.56 -7.91 -18.42
C GLY A 45 9.63 -6.95 -17.65
N TYR A 46 10.22 -6.05 -16.90
CA TYR A 46 9.53 -5.12 -16.03
C TYR A 46 10.01 -3.67 -16.20
N ALA A 47 9.10 -2.72 -16.16
CA ALA A 47 9.42 -1.30 -16.13
C ALA A 47 8.41 -0.53 -15.28
N THR A 48 8.85 0.54 -14.62
CA THR A 48 8.01 1.41 -13.81
C THR A 48 8.33 2.86 -14.08
N PHE A 49 7.31 3.70 -14.14
CA PHE A 49 7.44 5.14 -14.19
C PHE A 49 6.32 5.83 -13.39
N GLU A 50 6.58 7.04 -12.95
CA GLU A 50 5.69 7.86 -12.15
C GLU A 50 4.95 8.85 -13.03
N LEU A 51 3.65 8.97 -12.83
CA LEU A 51 2.80 9.99 -13.46
C LEU A 51 2.84 11.32 -12.69
N ALA A 52 2.34 12.37 -13.30
CA ALA A 52 2.33 13.72 -12.71
C ALA A 52 1.56 13.84 -11.38
N ASP A 53 0.59 12.94 -11.13
CA ASP A 53 -0.20 12.85 -9.90
C ASP A 53 0.45 11.97 -8.81
N GLY A 54 1.67 11.48 -9.04
CA GLY A 54 2.43 10.62 -8.15
C GLY A 54 2.09 9.14 -8.26
N CYS A 55 1.10 8.75 -9.05
CA CYS A 55 0.79 7.34 -9.31
C CYS A 55 1.93 6.67 -10.07
N LYS A 56 2.14 5.39 -9.83
CA LYS A 56 3.11 4.62 -10.58
C LYS A 56 2.42 3.71 -11.58
N LEU A 57 2.92 3.69 -12.81
CA LEU A 57 2.55 2.70 -13.80
C LEU A 57 3.64 1.64 -13.88
N SER A 58 3.25 0.40 -13.62
CA SER A 58 4.09 -0.78 -13.70
C SER A 58 3.76 -1.57 -14.95
N LEU A 59 4.75 -1.82 -15.78
CA LEU A 59 4.65 -2.56 -17.02
C LEU A 59 5.26 -3.94 -16.82
N SER A 60 4.60 -4.98 -17.28
CA SER A 60 5.17 -6.32 -17.37
C SER A 60 4.89 -6.94 -18.72
N LYS A 61 5.92 -7.51 -19.35
CA LYS A 61 5.76 -8.21 -20.64
C LYS A 61 5.19 -9.61 -20.45
N GLY A 62 4.42 -10.08 -21.45
CA GLY A 62 3.92 -11.44 -21.48
C GLY A 62 5.08 -12.46 -21.60
N TRP A 63 4.96 -13.56 -20.85
CA TRP A 63 5.98 -14.60 -20.78
C TRP A 63 5.71 -15.76 -21.75
N ARG A 64 4.47 -15.90 -22.21
CA ARG A 64 4.08 -16.98 -23.12
C ARG A 64 4.41 -16.62 -24.57
N SER A 65 4.73 -17.61 -25.39
CA SER A 65 4.97 -17.42 -26.83
C SER A 65 3.81 -16.73 -27.57
N THR A 66 2.57 -16.91 -27.10
CA THR A 66 1.38 -16.27 -27.65
C THR A 66 1.16 -14.84 -27.15
N GLU A 67 1.99 -14.37 -26.23
CA GLU A 67 1.87 -13.07 -25.56
C GLU A 67 3.09 -12.15 -25.80
N ILE A 68 3.88 -12.46 -26.81
CA ILE A 68 5.16 -11.77 -27.09
C ILE A 68 4.98 -10.26 -27.25
N ASP A 69 3.86 -9.82 -27.81
CA ASP A 69 3.53 -8.42 -28.02
C ASP A 69 2.65 -7.83 -26.92
N LYS A 70 2.27 -8.64 -25.92
CA LYS A 70 1.39 -8.18 -24.84
C LYS A 70 2.18 -7.57 -23.70
N VAL A 71 1.67 -6.44 -23.23
CA VAL A 71 2.17 -5.75 -22.05
C VAL A 71 1.01 -5.55 -21.09
N ALA A 72 1.14 -6.11 -19.90
CA ALA A 72 0.22 -5.77 -18.80
C ALA A 72 0.68 -4.46 -18.17
N VAL A 73 -0.26 -3.56 -17.97
CA VAL A 73 -0.06 -2.24 -17.35
C VAL A 73 -0.89 -2.19 -16.08
N HIS A 74 -0.26 -1.95 -14.96
CA HIS A 74 -0.88 -1.77 -13.65
C HIS A 74 -0.72 -0.33 -13.20
N ILE A 75 -1.64 0.14 -12.37
CA ILE A 75 -1.52 1.42 -11.70
C ILE A 75 -1.44 1.19 -10.19
N ASP A 76 -0.41 1.75 -9.57
CA ASP A 76 -0.21 1.74 -8.14
C ASP A 76 -0.43 3.16 -7.59
N PRO A 77 -0.94 3.29 -6.36
CA PRO A 77 -1.12 4.59 -5.74
C PRO A 77 0.24 5.26 -5.48
N PRO A 78 0.26 6.58 -5.24
CA PRO A 78 1.45 7.29 -4.75
C PRO A 78 1.99 6.68 -3.46
N ASP A 79 3.32 6.78 -3.23
CA ASP A 79 3.98 6.22 -2.04
C ASP A 79 3.39 6.71 -0.72
N GLU A 80 2.89 7.93 -0.69
CA GLU A 80 2.20 8.51 0.48
C GLU A 80 0.95 7.73 0.90
N LEU A 81 0.33 6.99 -0.04
CA LEU A 81 -0.84 6.15 0.21
C LEU A 81 -0.50 4.67 0.41
N ASP A 82 0.77 4.28 0.28
CA ASP A 82 1.22 2.88 0.43
C ASP A 82 0.89 2.31 1.81
N ARG A 83 0.91 3.17 2.82
CA ARG A 83 0.49 2.88 4.19
C ARG A 83 -0.94 2.36 4.33
N LEU A 84 -1.80 2.62 3.33
CA LEU A 84 -3.19 2.14 3.34
C LEU A 84 -3.34 0.69 2.88
N ARG A 85 -2.27 0.04 2.42
CA ARG A 85 -2.32 -1.36 1.92
C ARG A 85 -2.78 -2.38 2.97
N GLY A 86 -2.60 -2.09 4.24
CA GLY A 86 -3.03 -2.96 5.36
C GLY A 86 -4.50 -2.84 5.74
N TYR A 87 -5.22 -1.88 5.17
CA TYR A 87 -6.62 -1.65 5.50
C TYR A 87 -7.56 -2.46 4.61
N ASP A 88 -8.69 -2.91 5.17
CA ASP A 88 -9.77 -3.51 4.38
C ASP A 88 -10.55 -2.41 3.66
N LEU A 89 -10.03 -2.03 2.50
CA LEU A 89 -10.57 -0.95 1.69
C LEU A 89 -11.85 -1.38 0.98
N SER A 90 -12.89 -0.56 1.07
CA SER A 90 -14.12 -0.73 0.32
C SER A 90 -13.88 -0.64 -1.19
N ILE A 91 -14.85 -1.10 -1.99
CA ILE A 91 -14.72 -1.16 -3.46
C ILE A 91 -14.45 0.21 -4.09
N GLU A 92 -14.95 1.28 -3.48
CA GLU A 92 -14.79 2.67 -3.94
C GLU A 92 -13.35 3.22 -3.78
N HIS A 93 -12.51 2.53 -2.98
CA HIS A 93 -11.10 2.84 -2.78
C HIS A 93 -10.17 1.97 -3.63
N ARG A 94 -10.72 0.97 -4.33
CA ARG A 94 -9.92 0.04 -5.12
C ARG A 94 -9.58 0.63 -6.47
N LEU A 95 -8.30 0.66 -6.78
CA LEU A 95 -7.84 1.04 -8.11
C LEU A 95 -8.30 0.01 -9.17
N PRO A 96 -8.49 0.44 -10.42
CA PRO A 96 -8.86 -0.46 -11.50
C PRO A 96 -7.82 -1.57 -11.66
N ALA A 97 -8.27 -2.74 -12.08
CA ALA A 97 -7.38 -3.84 -12.42
C ALA A 97 -6.45 -3.46 -13.59
N SER A 98 -5.43 -4.27 -13.80
CA SER A 98 -4.51 -4.08 -14.92
C SER A 98 -5.23 -4.10 -16.28
N VAL A 99 -4.65 -3.40 -17.24
CA VAL A 99 -5.02 -3.49 -18.65
C VAL A 99 -3.89 -4.15 -19.45
N THR A 100 -4.25 -4.94 -20.44
CA THR A 100 -3.27 -5.52 -21.36
C THR A 100 -3.36 -4.79 -22.69
N VAL A 101 -2.23 -4.32 -23.18
CA VAL A 101 -2.08 -3.65 -24.47
C VAL A 101 -1.18 -4.45 -25.40
N SER A 102 -1.30 -4.24 -26.71
CA SER A 102 -0.38 -4.84 -27.69
C SER A 102 0.64 -3.81 -28.14
N ALA A 103 1.93 -4.12 -27.98
CA ALA A 103 3.02 -3.28 -28.43
C ALA A 103 3.14 -3.17 -29.97
N LYS A 104 2.30 -3.89 -30.73
CA LYS A 104 2.18 -3.77 -32.20
C LYS A 104 1.29 -2.60 -32.62
N LEU A 105 0.46 -2.11 -31.74
CA LEU A 105 -0.40 -0.97 -32.04
C LEU A 105 0.41 0.34 -32.10
N PRO A 106 -0.09 1.36 -32.83
CA PRO A 106 0.47 2.70 -32.75
C PRO A 106 0.46 3.23 -31.30
N LEU A 107 1.52 3.94 -30.92
CA LEU A 107 1.70 4.43 -29.55
C LEU A 107 0.52 5.26 -29.08
N ASP A 108 -0.01 6.14 -29.93
CA ASP A 108 -1.16 6.99 -29.60
C ASP A 108 -2.41 6.17 -29.22
N ASN A 109 -2.63 5.05 -29.91
CA ASN A 109 -3.74 4.14 -29.59
C ASN A 109 -3.54 3.45 -28.25
N ILE A 110 -2.30 3.05 -27.95
CA ILE A 110 -1.91 2.44 -26.66
C ILE A 110 -2.14 3.47 -25.52
N VAL A 111 -1.67 4.69 -25.72
CA VAL A 111 -1.84 5.78 -24.75
C VAL A 111 -3.32 6.08 -24.51
N ALA A 112 -4.12 6.16 -25.58
CA ALA A 112 -5.56 6.38 -25.47
C ALA A 112 -6.26 5.25 -24.69
N ASP A 113 -5.91 3.98 -24.98
CA ASP A 113 -6.47 2.81 -24.30
C ASP A 113 -6.11 2.79 -22.82
N ILE A 114 -4.85 3.05 -22.46
CA ILE A 114 -4.40 3.14 -21.07
C ILE A 114 -5.11 4.30 -20.34
N LYS A 115 -5.18 5.48 -20.94
CA LYS A 115 -5.91 6.63 -20.35
C LYS A 115 -7.36 6.29 -20.09
N GLN A 116 -8.05 5.72 -21.06
CA GLN A 116 -9.47 5.43 -20.96
C GLN A 116 -9.79 4.31 -19.97
N ARG A 117 -9.00 3.23 -19.95
CA ARG A 117 -9.33 2.01 -19.20
C ARG A 117 -8.64 1.91 -17.85
N LEU A 118 -7.58 2.69 -17.61
CA LEU A 118 -6.80 2.59 -16.40
C LEU A 118 -6.69 3.95 -15.67
N ILE A 119 -6.15 5.00 -16.31
CA ILE A 119 -5.85 6.26 -15.64
C ILE A 119 -7.14 7.02 -15.27
N THR A 120 -8.04 7.19 -16.22
CA THR A 120 -9.31 7.94 -15.97
C THR A 120 -10.18 7.25 -14.91
N PRO A 121 -10.40 5.91 -14.96
CA PRO A 121 -11.14 5.22 -13.89
C PRO A 121 -10.44 5.25 -12.53
N ALA A 122 -9.12 5.40 -12.47
CA ALA A 122 -8.38 5.46 -11.21
C ALA A 122 -8.57 6.80 -10.45
N GLN A 123 -8.97 7.87 -11.11
CA GLN A 123 -9.04 9.22 -10.51
C GLN A 123 -9.98 9.29 -9.30
N THR A 124 -11.18 8.70 -9.40
CA THR A 124 -12.15 8.69 -8.29
C THR A 124 -11.66 7.86 -7.10
N PRO A 125 -11.24 6.60 -7.26
CA PRO A 125 -10.65 5.83 -6.18
C PRO A 125 -9.44 6.50 -5.52
N LEU A 126 -8.57 7.16 -6.28
CA LEU A 126 -7.43 7.90 -5.74
C LEU A 126 -7.86 9.10 -4.89
N ALA A 127 -8.88 9.84 -5.33
CA ALA A 127 -9.43 10.93 -4.54
C ALA A 127 -10.02 10.40 -3.21
N ASN A 128 -10.75 9.29 -3.25
CA ASN A 128 -11.30 8.64 -2.07
C ASN A 128 -10.20 8.14 -1.12
N LEU A 129 -9.13 7.51 -1.66
CA LEU A 129 -7.97 7.07 -0.86
C LEU A 129 -7.29 8.25 -0.17
N ARG A 130 -7.10 9.38 -0.86
CA ARG A 130 -6.51 10.59 -0.24
C ARG A 130 -7.40 11.17 0.86
N GLU A 131 -8.71 11.18 0.68
CA GLU A 131 -9.62 11.65 1.73
C GLU A 131 -9.64 10.68 2.91
N PHE A 132 -9.67 9.37 2.66
CA PHE A 132 -9.55 8.36 3.69
C PHE A 132 -8.25 8.49 4.48
N ALA A 133 -7.10 8.70 3.82
CA ALA A 133 -5.83 8.96 4.49
C ALA A 133 -5.88 10.18 5.42
N LYS A 134 -6.50 11.27 4.97
CA LYS A 134 -6.69 12.48 5.80
C LYS A 134 -7.60 12.23 6.99
N GLN A 135 -8.65 11.44 6.80
CA GLN A 135 -9.55 11.07 7.89
C GLN A 135 -8.81 10.26 8.94
N LEU A 136 -8.05 9.26 8.52
CA LEU A 136 -7.19 8.48 9.40
C LEU A 136 -6.19 9.37 10.18
N GLU A 137 -5.58 10.36 9.55
CA GLU A 137 -4.69 11.30 10.22
C GLU A 137 -5.41 12.16 11.27
N ARG A 138 -6.65 12.55 11.00
CA ARG A 138 -7.48 13.30 11.97
C ARG A 138 -7.84 12.42 13.15
N ASP A 139 -8.28 11.19 12.87
CA ASP A 139 -8.74 10.23 13.87
C ASP A 139 -7.57 9.66 14.69
N GLY A 140 -6.38 9.54 14.10
CA GLY A 140 -5.18 9.08 14.79
C GLY A 140 -4.60 10.09 15.80
N ARG A 141 -4.80 11.38 15.60
CA ARG A 141 -4.32 12.42 16.54
C ARG A 141 -4.87 12.27 17.97
N PRO A 142 -6.17 12.01 18.20
CA PRO A 142 -6.69 11.73 19.54
C PRO A 142 -5.98 10.54 20.21
N ILE A 143 -5.73 9.45 19.48
CA ILE A 143 -5.01 8.28 20.01
C ILE A 143 -3.57 8.63 20.41
N GLU A 144 -2.84 9.38 19.60
CA GLU A 144 -1.51 9.85 19.98
C GLU A 144 -1.52 10.67 21.27
N MET A 145 -2.46 11.59 21.40
CA MET A 145 -2.60 12.41 22.60
C MET A 145 -2.92 11.56 23.83
N ILE A 146 -3.83 10.60 23.71
CA ILE A 146 -4.19 9.67 24.78
C ILE A 146 -2.98 8.79 25.13
N GLY A 147 -2.29 8.22 24.14
CA GLY A 147 -1.11 7.40 24.36
C GLY A 147 0.01 8.16 25.07
N ARG A 148 0.28 9.41 24.67
CA ARG A 148 1.26 10.29 25.35
C ARG A 148 0.84 10.62 26.79
N ALA A 149 -0.44 10.88 27.01
CA ALA A 149 -0.96 11.12 28.37
C ALA A 149 -0.81 9.89 29.26
N HIS A 150 -1.13 8.69 28.74
CA HIS A 150 -0.95 7.44 29.46
C HIS A 150 0.54 7.16 29.74
N ALA A 151 1.43 7.35 28.75
CA ALA A 151 2.86 7.17 28.95
C ALA A 151 3.45 8.13 30.00
N ALA A 152 2.95 9.36 30.07
CA ALA A 152 3.35 10.32 31.10
C ALA A 152 2.82 9.96 32.50
N GLN A 153 1.60 9.40 32.56
CA GLN A 153 0.96 9.02 33.81
C GLN A 153 1.47 7.70 34.37
N PHE A 154 1.85 6.77 33.49
CA PHE A 154 2.27 5.41 33.82
C PHE A 154 3.61 5.09 33.13
N PRO A 155 4.73 5.69 33.61
CA PRO A 155 6.05 5.55 32.96
C PRO A 155 6.58 4.11 33.02
N GLU A 156 6.03 3.25 33.87
CA GLU A 156 6.36 1.82 33.98
C GLU A 156 5.68 0.96 32.90
N LEU A 157 4.76 1.51 32.13
CA LEU A 157 4.07 0.82 31.07
C LEU A 157 4.70 1.16 29.70
N GLU A 158 4.88 0.15 28.88
CA GLU A 158 5.21 0.33 27.48
C GLU A 158 3.91 0.62 26.72
N ILE A 159 3.77 1.86 26.27
CA ILE A 159 2.61 2.31 25.50
C ILE A 159 3.02 2.47 24.05
N THR A 160 2.41 1.67 23.19
CA THR A 160 2.64 1.72 21.75
C THR A 160 1.43 2.33 21.06
N VAL A 161 1.67 3.45 20.38
CA VAL A 161 0.69 4.07 19.49
C VAL A 161 1.11 3.69 18.08
N PRO A 162 0.28 3.00 17.29
CA PRO A 162 0.62 2.69 15.91
C PRO A 162 0.77 3.99 15.11
N GLU A 163 1.72 4.02 14.19
CA GLU A 163 2.05 5.23 13.41
C GLU A 163 0.90 5.74 12.54
N LEU A 164 -0.10 4.93 12.30
CA LEU A 164 -1.32 5.31 11.58
C LEU A 164 -2.49 4.50 12.12
N SER A 165 -3.28 5.16 12.91
CA SER A 165 -4.71 5.03 13.06
C SER A 165 -5.33 3.65 12.89
N ASP A 166 -4.97 2.74 13.71
CA ASP A 166 -6.02 1.99 14.36
C ASP A 166 -6.58 2.92 15.45
N HIS A 167 -7.89 2.99 15.62
CA HIS A 167 -8.51 3.69 16.76
C HIS A 167 -8.08 3.06 18.10
N ARG A 168 -6.98 2.31 18.10
CA ARG A 168 -6.50 1.45 19.17
C ARG A 168 -4.98 1.51 19.31
N GLY A 169 -4.51 1.84 20.48
CA GLY A 169 -3.12 1.67 20.88
C GLY A 169 -2.97 0.50 21.84
N SER A 170 -1.78 -0.03 22.04
CA SER A 170 -1.52 -1.13 22.97
C SER A 170 -0.79 -0.66 24.24
N ILE A 171 -1.09 -1.34 25.34
CA ILE A 171 -0.46 -1.14 26.65
C ILE A 171 0.17 -2.46 27.08
N ARG A 172 1.44 -2.43 27.44
CA ARG A 172 2.13 -3.56 28.05
C ARG A 172 2.79 -3.16 29.35
N GLY A 173 2.60 -3.94 30.38
CA GLY A 173 3.35 -3.85 31.63
C GLY A 173 4.25 -5.07 31.79
N SER A 174 5.54 -4.85 32.08
CA SER A 174 6.44 -5.91 32.53
C SER A 174 6.33 -6.09 34.04
N ALA A 175 6.97 -7.17 34.58
CA ALA A 175 6.93 -7.45 36.02
C ALA A 175 7.24 -6.20 36.87
N PRO A 176 6.56 -5.98 38.03
CA PRO A 176 5.71 -6.96 38.72
C PRO A 176 4.23 -6.99 38.29
N ILE A 177 3.82 -6.17 37.34
CA ILE A 177 2.45 -6.13 36.84
C ILE A 177 2.46 -6.57 35.39
N GLY A 178 2.16 -7.87 35.15
CA GLY A 178 1.95 -8.37 33.78
C GLY A 178 0.62 -7.81 33.25
N LEU A 179 0.67 -6.69 32.56
CA LEU A 179 -0.48 -6.04 31.94
C LEU A 179 -0.41 -6.17 30.43
N LEU A 180 -1.50 -6.59 29.82
CA LEU A 180 -1.73 -6.52 28.38
C LEU A 180 -3.11 -5.95 28.16
N GLY A 181 -3.18 -4.95 27.31
CA GLY A 181 -4.45 -4.30 26.98
C GLY A 181 -4.34 -3.33 25.82
N ASP A 182 -5.44 -2.75 25.48
CA ASP A 182 -5.59 -1.77 24.42
C ASP A 182 -6.28 -0.50 24.96
N PHE A 183 -5.97 0.62 24.36
CA PHE A 183 -6.70 1.87 24.57
C PHE A 183 -7.24 2.40 23.23
N TYR A 184 -8.35 3.10 23.30
CA TYR A 184 -9.11 3.54 22.14
C TYR A 184 -9.22 5.06 22.09
N SER A 185 -9.42 5.63 20.91
CA SER A 185 -9.60 7.07 20.69
C SER A 185 -10.76 7.68 21.47
N GLU A 186 -11.70 6.86 21.88
CA GLU A 186 -12.87 7.25 22.71
C GLU A 186 -12.54 7.37 24.21
N GLY A 187 -11.28 7.11 24.59
CA GLY A 187 -10.83 7.14 25.97
C GLY A 187 -11.08 5.85 26.76
N CYS A 188 -11.62 4.82 26.11
CA CYS A 188 -11.81 3.51 26.73
C CYS A 188 -10.49 2.74 26.78
N VAL A 189 -10.29 1.95 27.84
CA VAL A 189 -9.17 1.01 28.00
C VAL A 189 -9.76 -0.39 28.17
N SER A 190 -9.30 -1.32 27.36
CA SER A 190 -9.61 -2.74 27.48
C SER A 190 -8.39 -3.48 28.00
N ILE A 191 -8.54 -4.22 29.09
CA ILE A 191 -7.48 -5.02 29.69
C ILE A 191 -7.75 -6.48 29.34
N GLU A 192 -6.93 -7.07 28.51
CA GLU A 192 -7.04 -8.50 28.09
C GLU A 192 -6.46 -9.43 29.15
N ARG A 193 -5.35 -9.02 29.77
CA ARG A 193 -4.66 -9.80 30.78
C ARG A 193 -4.04 -8.90 31.82
N MET A 194 -4.22 -9.26 33.09
CA MET A 194 -3.58 -8.64 34.24
C MET A 194 -3.11 -9.69 35.21
N GLU A 195 -1.81 -9.72 35.49
CA GLU A 195 -1.22 -10.59 36.49
C GLU A 195 -0.99 -9.78 37.77
N LEU A 196 -1.81 -10.03 38.76
CA LEU A 196 -1.78 -9.32 40.03
C LEU A 196 -1.44 -10.27 41.17
N THR A 197 -0.66 -9.79 42.12
CA THR A 197 -0.59 -10.44 43.44
C THR A 197 -1.97 -10.34 44.11
N ARG A 198 -2.22 -11.23 45.09
CA ARG A 198 -3.47 -11.21 45.85
C ARG A 198 -3.77 -9.84 46.47
N ALA A 199 -2.75 -9.18 47.03
CA ALA A 199 -2.91 -7.86 47.63
C ALA A 199 -3.24 -6.76 46.62
N GLN A 200 -2.67 -6.82 45.42
CA GLN A 200 -3.01 -5.92 44.33
C GLN A 200 -4.43 -6.15 43.82
N PHE A 201 -4.83 -7.41 43.63
CA PHE A 201 -6.19 -7.77 43.25
C PHE A 201 -7.23 -7.25 44.26
N GLU A 202 -6.99 -7.43 45.55
CA GLU A 202 -7.90 -6.92 46.60
C GLU A 202 -8.03 -5.40 46.55
N ARG A 203 -6.96 -4.66 46.20
CA ARG A 203 -7.01 -3.19 46.00
C ARG A 203 -7.85 -2.82 44.78
N VAL A 204 -7.65 -3.47 43.66
CA VAL A 204 -8.41 -3.22 42.42
C VAL A 204 -9.89 -3.46 42.67
N VAL A 205 -10.26 -4.60 43.28
CA VAL A 205 -11.65 -4.93 43.60
C VAL A 205 -12.27 -3.88 44.55
N ARG A 206 -11.49 -3.35 45.48
CA ARG A 206 -11.97 -2.29 46.39
C ARG A 206 -12.28 -1.00 45.62
N VAL A 207 -11.36 -0.54 44.76
CA VAL A 207 -11.55 0.67 43.94
C VAL A 207 -12.75 0.52 43.00
N LEU A 208 -12.94 -0.64 42.40
CA LEU A 208 -14.09 -0.91 41.52
C LEU A 208 -15.43 -0.89 42.26
N ARG A 209 -15.43 -1.30 43.54
CA ARG A 209 -16.64 -1.26 44.39
C ARG A 209 -16.95 0.11 44.96
N GLU A 210 -15.94 0.95 45.19
CA GLU A 210 -16.09 2.31 45.74
C GLU A 210 -16.38 3.35 44.62
N GLY A 211 -16.22 2.95 43.32
CA GLY A 211 -16.50 3.82 42.18
C GLY A 211 -17.90 3.68 41.59
N GLU A 212 -18.76 2.86 42.18
CA GLU A 212 -20.20 2.82 41.92
C GLU A 212 -20.93 3.79 42.88
#